data_49f49fe67fe88ed0e8a24bdc378abde6
#
_entry.id   49f49fe67fe88ed0e8a24bdc378abde6
#
_cell.length_a   1.000
_cell.length_b   1.000
_cell.length_c   1.000
_cell.angle_alpha   90.00
_cell.angle_beta   90.00
_cell.angle_gamma   90.00
#
_symmetry.space_group_name_H-M   'P 1'
#
loop_
_entity.id
_entity.type
_entity.pdbx_description
1 polymer ?
#
loop_
_entity_poly.entity_id
_entity_poly.type
_entity_poly.pdbx_seq_one_letter_code
_entity_poly.pdbx_strand_id
1 'polypeptide(L)'
;MSISAKLKLGVLAAVISTISLGAAAKDFLNVSYDPTRELYEDVNKDFSKYWKSRTGQKINFKQSHGGSGKQARAVIDGLDADVVTLALSADIDVIAEKTRQLPADWQKKLPHNSTPYTSTIVFLVRKGNPKHIKDWGDLVKPGVGIITPNPKTSGGARWNYLAAWAWAKHQAGGNDKTAQEFVRKIYKNTKVLDSGARGSTTTFAERGIGDVLLAWENEAHLALREQPGKFEIITPSLSILAEPPVAIVDKNAEKKGNKYLAQGYLNFLYSPRGQQLAAENFYRPRNAKTLAQYSKVFKPLKLVSIDQEFGGWSKVQKAHFENGGVFDQIVKANSAK
;
A
#
# COMPACT_ATOMS: atom_id res chain seq x y z
N MET A 1 -75.27 -19.23 -57.45
CA MET A 1 -74.80 -17.92 -56.93
C MET A 1 -73.90 -18.18 -55.75
N SER A 2 -72.61 -18.03 -55.97
CA SER A 2 -71.56 -18.33 -54.95
C SER A 2 -70.87 -17.01 -54.58
N ILE A 3 -70.84 -16.67 -53.29
CA ILE A 3 -70.13 -15.50 -52.76
C ILE A 3 -68.99 -16.07 -51.92
N SER A 4 -67.79 -15.91 -52.47
CA SER A 4 -66.57 -16.25 -51.79
C SER A 4 -66.09 -15.06 -50.93
N ALA A 5 -66.01 -15.28 -49.61
CA ALA A 5 -65.43 -14.32 -48.69
C ALA A 5 -63.92 -14.56 -48.59
N LYS A 6 -63.16 -13.58 -48.98
CA LYS A 6 -61.69 -13.56 -48.78
C LYS A 6 -61.36 -13.08 -47.36
N LEU A 7 -60.85 -13.99 -46.54
CA LEU A 7 -60.32 -13.69 -45.20
C LEU A 7 -58.90 -13.09 -45.37
N LYS A 8 -58.72 -11.82 -45.04
CA LYS A 8 -57.39 -11.19 -44.95
C LYS A 8 -56.81 -11.46 -43.61
N LEU A 9 -55.78 -12.30 -43.55
CA LEU A 9 -54.97 -12.54 -42.36
C LEU A 9 -54.02 -11.37 -42.21
N GLY A 10 -54.26 -10.49 -41.24
CA GLY A 10 -53.35 -9.44 -40.82
C GLY A 10 -52.28 -10.01 -39.91
N VAL A 11 -51.04 -10.11 -40.35
CA VAL A 11 -49.89 -10.44 -39.53
C VAL A 11 -49.51 -9.22 -38.71
N LEU A 12 -49.80 -9.22 -37.42
CA LEU A 12 -49.38 -8.23 -36.47
C LEU A 12 -47.92 -8.56 -36.06
N ALA A 13 -46.94 -7.90 -36.69
CA ALA A 13 -45.55 -7.99 -36.30
C ALA A 13 -45.38 -7.26 -34.96
N ALA A 14 -45.33 -7.98 -33.86
CA ALA A 14 -44.94 -7.44 -32.57
C ALA A 14 -43.40 -7.11 -32.60
N VAL A 15 -43.06 -5.83 -32.78
CA VAL A 15 -41.70 -5.35 -32.59
C VAL A 15 -41.41 -5.37 -31.10
N ILE A 16 -40.74 -6.45 -30.61
CA ILE A 16 -40.22 -6.51 -29.28
C ILE A 16 -38.98 -5.58 -29.27
N SER A 17 -39.20 -4.33 -28.89
CA SER A 17 -38.14 -3.40 -28.58
C SER A 17 -37.47 -3.90 -27.29
N THR A 18 -36.37 -4.62 -27.42
CA THR A 18 -35.49 -4.91 -26.27
C THR A 18 -34.83 -3.59 -25.85
N ILE A 19 -35.49 -2.92 -24.92
CA ILE A 19 -34.85 -1.81 -24.20
C ILE A 19 -33.70 -2.46 -23.41
N SER A 20 -32.51 -2.43 -23.95
CA SER A 20 -31.28 -2.67 -23.18
C SER A 20 -31.22 -1.56 -22.13
N LEU A 21 -31.82 -1.80 -20.95
CA LEU A 21 -31.47 -1.01 -19.78
C LEU A 21 -29.98 -1.24 -19.57
N GLY A 22 -29.17 -0.29 -20.03
CA GLY A 22 -27.77 -0.28 -19.70
C GLY A 22 -27.64 -0.32 -18.18
N ALA A 23 -27.16 -1.44 -17.64
CA ALA A 23 -27.00 -1.59 -16.20
C ALA A 23 -26.20 -0.38 -15.71
N ALA A 24 -26.72 0.33 -14.71
CA ALA A 24 -26.03 1.45 -14.09
C ALA A 24 -24.65 0.99 -13.62
N ALA A 25 -23.67 1.89 -13.73
CA ALA A 25 -22.31 1.60 -13.27
C ALA A 25 -22.34 1.28 -11.77
N LYS A 26 -21.59 0.26 -11.35
CA LYS A 26 -21.43 -0.09 -9.94
C LYS A 26 -20.41 0.84 -9.29
N ASP A 27 -20.81 1.51 -8.22
CA ASP A 27 -19.88 2.24 -7.36
C ASP A 27 -19.01 1.25 -6.58
N PHE A 28 -17.70 1.47 -6.61
CA PHE A 28 -16.72 0.61 -5.95
C PHE A 28 -15.66 1.45 -5.26
N LEU A 29 -15.50 1.31 -3.95
CA LEU A 29 -14.57 2.08 -3.13
C LEU A 29 -13.39 1.22 -2.68
N ASN A 30 -12.18 1.61 -3.10
CA ASN A 30 -10.93 1.12 -2.55
C ASN A 30 -10.37 2.16 -1.56
N VAL A 31 -10.20 1.75 -0.31
CA VAL A 31 -9.54 2.54 0.73
C VAL A 31 -8.10 2.08 0.82
N SER A 32 -7.18 2.91 0.34
CA SER A 32 -5.79 2.52 0.11
C SER A 32 -4.77 3.35 0.88
N TYR A 33 -3.59 2.77 1.02
CA TYR A 33 -2.40 3.45 1.49
C TYR A 33 -1.86 4.40 0.42
N ASP A 34 -1.48 5.62 0.78
CA ASP A 34 -1.19 6.70 -0.16
C ASP A 34 -0.09 6.42 -1.21
N PRO A 35 1.00 5.66 -0.96
CA PRO A 35 1.97 5.33 -2.00
C PRO A 35 1.44 4.41 -3.12
N THR A 36 0.32 3.75 -2.93
CA THR A 36 -0.27 2.86 -3.94
C THR A 36 -1.20 3.57 -4.92
N ARG A 37 -1.27 4.89 -4.84
CA ARG A 37 -2.18 5.73 -5.66
C ARG A 37 -2.07 5.42 -7.15
N GLU A 38 -0.89 5.54 -7.72
CA GLU A 38 -0.64 5.36 -9.16
C GLU A 38 -0.87 3.91 -9.59
N LEU A 39 -0.47 2.94 -8.75
CA LEU A 39 -0.75 1.53 -8.99
C LEU A 39 -2.25 1.28 -9.15
N TYR A 40 -3.07 1.80 -8.23
CA TYR A 40 -4.51 1.55 -8.29
C TYR A 40 -5.23 2.38 -9.35
N GLU A 41 -4.69 3.51 -9.77
CA GLU A 41 -5.17 4.20 -10.98
C GLU A 41 -5.01 3.32 -12.22
N ASP A 42 -3.84 2.70 -12.39
CA ASP A 42 -3.57 1.78 -13.51
C ASP A 42 -4.37 0.48 -13.39
N VAL A 43 -4.45 -0.10 -12.20
CA VAL A 43 -5.27 -1.30 -11.94
C VAL A 43 -6.74 -1.02 -12.27
N ASN A 44 -7.30 0.08 -11.81
CA ASN A 44 -8.69 0.43 -12.06
C ASN A 44 -8.98 0.57 -13.56
N LYS A 45 -8.07 1.21 -14.30
CA LYS A 45 -8.18 1.37 -15.74
C LYS A 45 -8.21 0.04 -16.48
N ASP A 46 -7.27 -0.85 -16.17
CA ASP A 46 -7.16 -2.14 -16.86
C ASP A 46 -8.23 -3.13 -16.38
N PHE A 47 -8.50 -3.18 -15.10
CA PHE A 47 -9.55 -4.02 -14.54
C PHE A 47 -10.94 -3.63 -15.05
N SER A 48 -11.22 -2.34 -15.22
CA SER A 48 -12.48 -1.86 -15.80
C SER A 48 -12.74 -2.45 -17.19
N LYS A 49 -11.72 -2.49 -18.05
CA LYS A 49 -11.81 -3.11 -19.37
C LYS A 49 -12.01 -4.62 -19.28
N TYR A 50 -11.20 -5.27 -18.44
CA TYR A 50 -11.26 -6.70 -18.21
C TYR A 50 -12.64 -7.12 -17.70
N TRP A 51 -13.17 -6.44 -16.68
CA TRP A 51 -14.45 -6.75 -16.07
C TRP A 51 -15.61 -6.54 -17.04
N LYS A 52 -15.62 -5.39 -17.74
CA LYS A 52 -16.63 -5.09 -18.75
C LYS A 52 -16.68 -6.14 -19.86
N SER A 53 -15.51 -6.60 -20.34
CA SER A 53 -15.45 -7.62 -21.41
C SER A 53 -16.03 -8.96 -20.97
N ARG A 54 -15.99 -9.30 -19.68
CA ARG A 54 -16.47 -10.56 -19.13
C ARG A 54 -17.90 -10.54 -18.63
N THR A 55 -18.35 -9.41 -18.12
CA THR A 55 -19.63 -9.29 -17.43
C THR A 55 -20.60 -8.29 -18.05
N GLY A 56 -20.12 -7.46 -18.97
CA GLY A 56 -20.88 -6.31 -19.50
C GLY A 56 -21.02 -5.15 -18.49
N GLN A 57 -20.62 -5.32 -17.24
CA GLN A 57 -20.83 -4.36 -16.15
C GLN A 57 -19.78 -3.25 -16.20
N LYS A 58 -20.23 -1.99 -16.09
CA LYS A 58 -19.39 -0.83 -15.87
C LYS A 58 -19.15 -0.60 -14.39
N ILE A 59 -17.98 -0.10 -14.03
CA ILE A 59 -17.60 0.22 -12.66
C ILE A 59 -17.27 1.70 -12.57
N ASN A 60 -17.77 2.35 -11.53
CA ASN A 60 -17.39 3.70 -11.10
C ASN A 60 -16.45 3.56 -9.90
N PHE A 61 -15.15 3.62 -10.15
CA PHE A 61 -14.15 3.53 -9.10
C PHE A 61 -14.08 4.81 -8.29
N LYS A 62 -14.11 4.62 -6.96
CA LYS A 62 -13.80 5.66 -5.97
C LYS A 62 -12.56 5.23 -5.20
N GLN A 63 -11.68 6.17 -4.93
CA GLN A 63 -10.44 5.94 -4.23
C GLN A 63 -10.33 6.88 -3.03
N SER A 64 -9.93 6.33 -1.89
CA SER A 64 -9.48 7.11 -0.74
C SER A 64 -8.02 6.76 -0.48
N HIS A 65 -7.14 7.74 -0.45
CA HIS A 65 -5.71 7.56 -0.21
C HIS A 65 -5.28 8.32 1.04
N GLY A 66 -4.42 7.70 1.84
CA GLY A 66 -3.90 8.33 3.04
C GLY A 66 -2.95 7.42 3.81
N GLY A 67 -2.48 7.88 4.95
CA GLY A 67 -1.71 7.04 5.87
C GLY A 67 -2.51 5.81 6.29
N SER A 68 -1.88 4.63 6.29
CA SER A 68 -2.57 3.35 6.42
C SER A 68 -3.38 3.23 7.72
N GLY A 69 -2.81 3.62 8.87
CA GLY A 69 -3.54 3.63 10.13
C GLY A 69 -4.69 4.64 10.17
N LYS A 70 -4.54 5.79 9.48
CA LYS A 70 -5.62 6.76 9.32
C LYS A 70 -6.75 6.20 8.45
N GLN A 71 -6.42 5.47 7.38
CA GLN A 71 -7.39 4.81 6.52
C GLN A 71 -8.14 3.69 7.24
N ALA A 72 -7.43 2.88 8.04
CA ALA A 72 -8.06 1.87 8.89
C ALA A 72 -9.08 2.49 9.85
N ARG A 73 -8.73 3.59 10.48
CA ARG A 73 -9.66 4.34 11.36
C ARG A 73 -10.87 4.85 10.60
N ALA A 74 -10.71 5.41 9.42
CA ALA A 74 -11.82 5.88 8.60
C ALA A 74 -12.83 4.76 8.30
N VAL A 75 -12.36 3.55 8.00
CA VAL A 75 -13.24 2.39 7.79
C VAL A 75 -13.93 1.97 9.09
N ILE A 76 -13.23 1.98 10.22
CA ILE A 76 -13.81 1.71 11.54
C ILE A 76 -14.90 2.72 11.87
N ASP A 77 -14.70 3.99 11.52
CA ASP A 77 -15.63 5.10 11.76
C ASP A 77 -16.78 5.15 10.73
N GLY A 78 -16.86 4.19 9.80
CA GLY A 78 -17.99 4.00 8.89
C GLY A 78 -17.75 4.32 7.42
N LEU A 79 -16.51 4.58 6.98
CA LEU A 79 -16.22 4.72 5.55
C LEU A 79 -16.52 3.40 4.83
N ASP A 80 -17.45 3.43 3.89
CA ASP A 80 -18.08 2.25 3.27
C ASP A 80 -17.20 1.64 2.16
N ALA A 81 -16.02 1.15 2.55
CA ALA A 81 -15.07 0.52 1.64
C ALA A 81 -15.56 -0.84 1.14
N ASP A 82 -15.38 -1.13 -0.15
CA ASP A 82 -15.52 -2.49 -0.70
C ASP A 82 -14.26 -3.32 -0.44
N VAL A 83 -13.11 -2.71 -0.62
CA VAL A 83 -11.81 -3.30 -0.34
C VAL A 83 -10.91 -2.31 0.39
N VAL A 84 -9.98 -2.86 1.16
CA VAL A 84 -8.87 -2.12 1.77
C VAL A 84 -7.56 -2.64 1.22
N THR A 85 -6.65 -1.72 0.90
CA THR A 85 -5.32 -2.02 0.33
C THR A 85 -4.30 -1.20 1.11
N LEU A 86 -3.92 -1.73 2.26
CA LEU A 86 -3.20 -1.00 3.30
C LEU A 86 -1.72 -1.38 3.36
N ALA A 87 -0.96 -0.74 4.24
CA ALA A 87 0.49 -0.90 4.31
C ALA A 87 0.93 -2.14 5.09
N LEU A 88 0.12 -2.65 6.01
CA LEU A 88 0.48 -3.74 6.91
C LEU A 88 -0.74 -4.45 7.50
N SER A 89 -0.58 -5.70 7.90
CA SER A 89 -1.70 -6.54 8.33
C SER A 89 -2.38 -6.04 9.59
N ALA A 90 -1.65 -5.48 10.54
CA ALA A 90 -2.24 -4.99 11.79
C ALA A 90 -3.28 -3.88 11.57
N ASP A 91 -3.18 -3.10 10.49
CA ASP A 91 -4.19 -2.09 10.15
C ASP A 91 -5.49 -2.73 9.64
N ILE A 92 -5.43 -3.89 8.98
CA ILE A 92 -6.64 -4.65 8.59
C ILE A 92 -7.16 -5.46 9.77
N ASP A 93 -6.27 -6.04 10.59
CA ASP A 93 -6.65 -6.77 11.79
C ASP A 93 -7.51 -5.92 12.73
N VAL A 94 -7.14 -4.67 12.95
CA VAL A 94 -7.92 -3.77 13.80
C VAL A 94 -9.29 -3.43 13.23
N ILE A 95 -9.43 -3.37 11.88
CA ILE A 95 -10.75 -3.23 11.25
C ILE A 95 -11.59 -4.47 11.53
N ALA A 96 -11.03 -5.67 11.32
CA ALA A 96 -11.73 -6.93 11.59
C ALA A 96 -12.16 -7.04 13.05
N GLU A 97 -11.27 -6.73 13.99
CA GLU A 97 -11.52 -6.79 15.42
C GLU A 97 -12.62 -5.80 15.86
N LYS A 98 -12.52 -4.55 15.45
CA LYS A 98 -13.42 -3.48 15.91
C LYS A 98 -14.80 -3.52 15.25
N THR A 99 -14.87 -3.93 13.99
CA THR A 99 -16.11 -3.81 13.20
C THR A 99 -16.77 -5.15 12.90
N ARG A 100 -16.01 -6.24 12.92
CA ARG A 100 -16.46 -7.57 12.45
C ARG A 100 -17.03 -7.53 11.03
N GLN A 101 -16.57 -6.58 10.21
CA GLN A 101 -17.02 -6.45 8.80
C GLN A 101 -16.29 -7.40 7.86
N LEU A 102 -15.15 -7.93 8.28
CA LEU A 102 -14.42 -9.00 7.59
C LEU A 102 -13.95 -10.05 8.63
N PRO A 103 -13.71 -11.31 8.19
CA PRO A 103 -13.34 -12.38 9.12
C PRO A 103 -11.93 -12.18 9.67
N ALA A 104 -11.67 -12.71 10.87
CA ALA A 104 -10.34 -12.65 11.50
C ALA A 104 -9.23 -13.36 10.70
N ASP A 105 -9.61 -14.36 9.90
CA ASP A 105 -8.70 -15.12 9.02
C ASP A 105 -8.59 -14.55 7.60
N TRP A 106 -8.89 -13.28 7.41
CA TRP A 106 -8.90 -12.59 6.12
C TRP A 106 -7.61 -12.81 5.30
N GLN A 107 -6.44 -12.90 5.96
CA GLN A 107 -5.15 -13.13 5.28
C GLN A 107 -5.08 -14.46 4.53
N LYS A 108 -5.87 -15.46 4.95
CA LYS A 108 -5.92 -16.79 4.29
C LYS A 108 -6.76 -16.81 3.02
N LYS A 109 -7.47 -15.72 2.71
CA LYS A 109 -8.40 -15.67 1.57
C LYS A 109 -7.72 -15.52 0.21
N LEU A 110 -6.47 -15.02 0.18
CA LEU A 110 -5.69 -14.78 -1.04
C LEU A 110 -4.26 -15.31 -0.87
N PRO A 111 -3.55 -15.59 -1.97
CA PRO A 111 -2.18 -16.08 -1.93
C PRO A 111 -1.22 -15.14 -1.17
N HIS A 112 -0.11 -15.71 -0.67
CA HIS A 112 0.94 -14.98 0.04
C HIS A 112 0.41 -14.15 1.23
N ASN A 113 -0.48 -14.72 2.04
CA ASN A 113 -1.15 -14.02 3.14
C ASN A 113 -1.82 -12.71 2.68
N SER A 114 -2.49 -12.76 1.52
CA SER A 114 -3.18 -11.62 0.92
C SER A 114 -2.27 -10.44 0.59
N THR A 115 -1.01 -10.69 0.23
CA THR A 115 -0.04 -9.67 -0.17
C THR A 115 0.40 -9.86 -1.63
N PRO A 116 -0.26 -9.19 -2.60
CA PRO A 116 -0.06 -9.44 -4.03
C PRO A 116 1.28 -8.94 -4.58
N TYR A 117 1.93 -8.03 -3.89
CA TYR A 117 3.23 -7.44 -4.21
C TYR A 117 3.98 -7.10 -2.93
N THR A 118 5.27 -6.77 -3.06
CA THR A 118 6.11 -6.36 -1.94
C THR A 118 6.83 -5.06 -2.23
N SER A 119 7.43 -4.49 -1.21
CA SER A 119 8.33 -3.36 -1.30
C SER A 119 9.45 -3.52 -0.26
N THR A 120 10.28 -2.52 -0.13
CA THR A 120 11.30 -2.43 0.91
C THR A 120 11.61 -0.98 1.20
N ILE A 121 12.43 -0.72 2.22
CA ILE A 121 12.84 0.61 2.60
C ILE A 121 14.20 0.92 2.01
N VAL A 122 14.29 2.05 1.34
CA VAL A 122 15.52 2.63 0.79
C VAL A 122 15.68 4.08 1.25
N PHE A 123 16.79 4.71 0.94
CA PHE A 123 17.01 6.12 1.19
C PHE A 123 16.98 6.90 -0.11
N LEU A 124 16.20 7.98 -0.14
CA LEU A 124 16.27 8.96 -1.20
C LEU A 124 17.10 10.15 -0.71
N VAL A 125 18.16 10.48 -1.45
CA VAL A 125 19.08 11.59 -1.10
C VAL A 125 19.13 12.60 -2.23
N ARG A 126 19.62 13.80 -1.94
CA ARG A 126 19.86 14.85 -2.93
C ARG A 126 20.90 14.40 -3.94
N LYS A 127 20.84 14.91 -5.18
CA LYS A 127 21.80 14.64 -6.24
C LYS A 127 23.24 14.88 -5.74
N GLY A 128 24.13 13.92 -6.03
CA GLY A 128 25.52 13.94 -5.57
C GLY A 128 25.72 13.53 -4.12
N ASN A 129 24.65 13.17 -3.40
CA ASN A 129 24.70 12.68 -2.02
C ASN A 129 25.59 13.54 -1.10
N PRO A 130 25.26 14.82 -0.87
CA PRO A 130 26.15 15.76 -0.17
C PRO A 130 26.51 15.36 1.26
N LYS A 131 25.67 14.56 1.91
CA LYS A 131 25.88 14.03 3.28
C LYS A 131 26.61 12.70 3.31
N HIS A 132 27.01 12.16 2.16
CA HIS A 132 27.73 10.89 2.04
C HIS A 132 27.00 9.72 2.74
N ILE A 133 25.68 9.66 2.60
CA ILE A 133 24.85 8.60 3.17
C ILE A 133 25.10 7.31 2.38
N LYS A 134 25.55 6.26 3.07
CA LYS A 134 25.82 4.94 2.48
C LYS A 134 24.98 3.85 3.13
N ASP A 135 24.70 4.00 4.42
CA ASP A 135 23.94 3.01 5.19
C ASP A 135 23.25 3.68 6.39
N TRP A 136 22.47 2.93 7.13
CA TRP A 136 21.71 3.37 8.30
C TRP A 136 22.54 4.14 9.32
N GLY A 137 23.78 3.70 9.58
CA GLY A 137 24.68 4.36 10.55
C GLY A 137 24.99 5.83 10.20
N ASP A 138 24.94 6.19 8.94
CA ASP A 138 25.20 7.57 8.50
C ASP A 138 24.04 8.51 8.87
N LEU A 139 22.84 7.98 9.05
CA LEU A 139 21.64 8.76 9.35
C LEU A 139 21.66 9.40 10.74
N VAL A 140 22.42 8.83 11.67
CA VAL A 140 22.51 9.32 13.05
C VAL A 140 23.69 10.29 13.27
N LYS A 141 24.45 10.60 12.21
CA LYS A 141 25.52 11.59 12.27
C LYS A 141 24.98 13.01 12.53
N PRO A 142 25.73 13.86 13.22
CA PRO A 142 25.34 15.26 13.41
C PRO A 142 25.13 15.99 12.08
N GLY A 143 24.08 16.81 12.01
CA GLY A 143 23.79 17.62 10.83
C GLY A 143 23.08 16.88 9.68
N VAL A 144 22.70 15.62 9.86
CA VAL A 144 21.85 14.90 8.90
C VAL A 144 20.38 15.13 9.25
N GLY A 145 19.63 15.72 8.33
CA GLY A 145 18.17 15.93 8.46
C GLY A 145 17.39 14.81 7.80
N ILE A 146 16.62 14.06 8.59
CA ILE A 146 15.81 12.92 8.13
C ILE A 146 14.37 13.38 7.94
N ILE A 147 13.72 12.87 6.87
CA ILE A 147 12.29 12.94 6.66
C ILE A 147 11.73 11.51 6.68
N THR A 148 10.71 11.30 7.48
CA THR A 148 9.96 10.05 7.57
C THR A 148 8.55 10.34 8.09
N PRO A 149 7.52 9.58 7.69
CA PRO A 149 6.19 9.83 8.22
C PRO A 149 6.04 9.34 9.67
N ASN A 150 4.92 9.68 10.28
CA ASN A 150 4.63 9.36 11.69
C ASN A 150 4.11 7.91 11.82
N PRO A 151 4.75 7.05 12.61
CA PRO A 151 4.28 5.67 12.85
C PRO A 151 2.88 5.57 13.47
N LYS A 152 2.38 6.62 14.11
CA LYS A 152 1.02 6.63 14.67
C LYS A 152 -0.08 6.72 13.60
N THR A 153 0.24 7.20 12.41
CA THR A 153 -0.72 7.43 11.33
C THR A 153 -0.37 6.73 10.02
N SER A 154 0.92 6.45 9.80
CA SER A 154 1.46 5.86 8.58
C SER A 154 2.00 4.46 8.82
N GLY A 155 1.47 3.48 8.09
CA GLY A 155 2.02 2.12 8.10
C GLY A 155 3.41 2.05 7.49
N GLY A 156 3.70 2.86 6.47
CA GLY A 156 5.05 2.96 5.89
C GLY A 156 6.09 3.42 6.89
N ALA A 157 5.72 4.32 7.79
CA ALA A 157 6.59 4.76 8.87
C ALA A 157 6.93 3.63 9.84
N ARG A 158 5.99 2.71 10.09
CA ARG A 158 6.26 1.52 10.92
C ARG A 158 7.27 0.58 10.26
N TRP A 159 7.17 0.40 8.94
CA TRP A 159 8.18 -0.34 8.18
C TRP A 159 9.55 0.34 8.21
N ASN A 160 9.61 1.67 8.08
CA ASN A 160 10.85 2.45 8.20
C ASN A 160 11.52 2.25 9.56
N TYR A 161 10.73 2.39 10.62
CA TYR A 161 11.15 2.17 12.01
C TYR A 161 11.72 0.77 12.23
N LEU A 162 11.00 -0.26 11.76
CA LEU A 162 11.41 -1.65 11.95
C LEU A 162 12.64 -2.02 11.12
N ALA A 163 12.81 -1.45 9.92
CA ALA A 163 14.01 -1.63 9.14
C ALA A 163 15.27 -1.08 9.86
N ALA A 164 15.15 0.12 10.44
CA ALA A 164 16.20 0.72 11.25
C ALA A 164 16.52 -0.11 12.50
N TRP A 165 15.48 -0.59 13.17
CA TRP A 165 15.60 -1.46 14.34
C TRP A 165 16.33 -2.77 14.02
N ALA A 166 15.92 -3.45 12.95
CA ALA A 166 16.52 -4.70 12.50
C ALA A 166 18.00 -4.50 12.14
N TRP A 167 18.32 -3.45 11.39
CA TRP A 167 19.70 -3.16 11.06
C TRP A 167 20.57 -2.99 12.33
N ALA A 168 20.10 -2.23 13.30
CA ALA A 168 20.84 -2.00 14.55
C ALA A 168 21.03 -3.29 15.37
N LYS A 169 20.02 -4.17 15.42
CA LYS A 169 20.14 -5.49 16.05
C LYS A 169 21.18 -6.38 15.40
N HIS A 170 21.37 -6.27 14.09
CA HIS A 170 22.31 -7.06 13.32
C HIS A 170 23.76 -6.53 13.35
N GLN A 171 24.01 -5.41 14.04
CA GLN A 171 25.37 -4.94 14.26
C GLN A 171 26.09 -5.71 15.37
N ALA A 172 27.43 -5.65 15.42
CA ALA A 172 28.22 -6.28 16.48
C ALA A 172 27.75 -5.81 17.86
N GLY A 173 27.38 -6.76 18.74
CA GLY A 173 26.82 -6.47 20.06
C GLY A 173 25.37 -5.98 20.05
N GLY A 174 24.68 -6.08 18.90
CA GLY A 174 23.31 -5.61 18.72
C GLY A 174 22.30 -6.41 19.55
N ASN A 175 21.35 -5.68 20.14
CA ASN A 175 20.22 -6.20 20.90
C ASN A 175 19.08 -5.16 20.90
N ASP A 176 17.96 -5.45 21.53
CA ASP A 176 16.80 -4.56 21.53
C ASP A 176 17.09 -3.20 22.19
N LYS A 177 17.95 -3.14 23.22
CA LYS A 177 18.34 -1.89 23.87
C LYS A 177 19.17 -1.00 22.94
N THR A 178 20.15 -1.59 22.25
CA THR A 178 20.96 -0.84 21.28
C THR A 178 20.14 -0.41 20.07
N ALA A 179 19.20 -1.24 19.63
CA ALA A 179 18.26 -0.91 18.54
C ALA A 179 17.33 0.25 18.93
N GLN A 180 16.79 0.23 20.15
CA GLN A 180 15.96 1.33 20.65
C GLN A 180 16.73 2.64 20.68
N GLU A 181 17.96 2.63 21.18
CA GLU A 181 18.82 3.83 21.22
C GLU A 181 19.18 4.31 19.81
N PHE A 182 19.44 3.40 18.89
CA PHE A 182 19.70 3.75 17.50
C PHE A 182 18.48 4.43 16.85
N VAL A 183 17.29 3.83 16.98
CA VAL A 183 16.05 4.40 16.45
C VAL A 183 15.73 5.73 17.13
N ARG A 184 16.00 5.87 18.43
CA ARG A 184 15.89 7.17 19.12
C ARG A 184 16.72 8.26 18.43
N LYS A 185 17.96 7.95 18.03
CA LYS A 185 18.83 8.87 17.30
C LYS A 185 18.29 9.20 15.90
N ILE A 186 17.71 8.23 15.19
CA ILE A 186 17.01 8.48 13.92
C ILE A 186 15.92 9.53 14.12
N TYR A 187 15.04 9.35 15.10
CA TYR A 187 13.95 10.30 15.36
C TYR A 187 14.43 11.64 15.93
N LYS A 188 15.58 11.67 16.61
CA LYS A 188 16.22 12.94 17.02
C LYS A 188 16.67 13.78 15.82
N ASN A 189 17.14 13.13 14.75
CA ASN A 189 17.54 13.78 13.49
C ASN A 189 16.36 14.03 12.55
N THR A 190 15.18 13.53 12.85
CA THR A 190 13.98 13.72 12.03
C THR A 190 13.48 15.15 12.14
N LYS A 191 13.29 15.81 11.00
CA LYS A 191 12.85 17.22 10.91
C LYS A 191 11.35 17.36 10.87
N VAL A 192 10.66 16.44 10.15
CA VAL A 192 9.20 16.46 9.98
C VAL A 192 8.67 15.03 10.08
N LEU A 193 7.55 14.87 10.75
CA LEU A 193 6.75 13.65 10.83
C LEU A 193 5.41 13.89 10.12
N ASP A 194 5.38 13.67 8.82
CA ASP A 194 4.15 13.81 8.04
C ASP A 194 3.14 12.70 8.38
N SER A 195 1.87 12.93 8.10
CA SER A 195 0.80 11.97 8.42
C SER A 195 0.82 10.69 7.57
N GLY A 196 1.49 10.72 6.41
CA GLY A 196 1.61 9.60 5.48
C GLY A 196 2.87 9.69 4.63
N ALA A 197 3.20 8.61 3.93
CA ALA A 197 4.44 8.51 3.17
C ALA A 197 4.50 9.50 2.00
N ARG A 198 3.38 9.71 1.27
CA ARG A 198 3.34 10.71 0.20
C ARG A 198 3.58 12.12 0.73
N GLY A 199 3.07 12.46 1.91
CA GLY A 199 3.37 13.73 2.58
C GLY A 199 4.86 13.91 2.82
N SER A 200 5.55 12.86 3.27
CA SER A 200 7.01 12.90 3.48
C SER A 200 7.78 13.04 2.16
N THR A 201 7.33 12.37 1.10
CA THR A 201 7.91 12.55 -0.24
C THR A 201 7.76 14.00 -0.71
N THR A 202 6.58 14.60 -0.55
CA THR A 202 6.33 16.02 -0.87
C THR A 202 7.20 16.95 -0.04
N THR A 203 7.29 16.71 1.28
CA THR A 203 8.16 17.51 2.17
C THR A 203 9.60 17.46 1.74
N PHE A 204 10.12 16.29 1.40
CA PHE A 204 11.49 16.13 0.93
C PHE A 204 11.68 16.65 -0.49
N ALA A 205 10.93 16.13 -1.46
CA ALA A 205 11.17 16.35 -2.89
C ALA A 205 10.74 17.73 -3.39
N GLU A 206 9.57 18.22 -2.92
CA GLU A 206 8.99 19.46 -3.44
C GLU A 206 9.33 20.67 -2.55
N ARG A 207 9.26 20.50 -1.22
CA ARG A 207 9.55 21.58 -0.26
C ARG A 207 11.04 21.72 0.06
N GLY A 208 11.88 20.77 -0.36
CA GLY A 208 13.33 20.83 -0.19
C GLY A 208 13.80 20.67 1.26
N ILE A 209 13.00 20.05 2.14
CA ILE A 209 13.32 19.89 3.56
C ILE A 209 14.03 18.55 3.78
N GLY A 210 15.12 18.57 4.56
CA GLY A 210 15.90 17.39 4.93
C GLY A 210 16.94 16.98 3.90
N ASP A 211 17.83 16.10 4.31
CA ASP A 211 18.94 15.57 3.52
C ASP A 211 18.65 14.17 2.98
N VAL A 212 17.82 13.42 3.69
CA VAL A 212 17.46 12.03 3.37
C VAL A 212 16.00 11.75 3.71
N LEU A 213 15.31 11.07 2.78
CA LEU A 213 13.98 10.53 2.98
C LEU A 213 14.10 9.02 3.19
N LEU A 214 13.56 8.52 4.30
CA LEU A 214 13.28 7.09 4.45
C LEU A 214 12.03 6.78 3.63
N ALA A 215 12.19 6.04 2.55
CA ALA A 215 11.12 5.82 1.58
C ALA A 215 10.89 4.34 1.31
N TRP A 216 9.66 3.98 0.98
CA TRP A 216 9.41 2.78 0.24
C TRP A 216 10.05 2.88 -1.15
N GLU A 217 10.56 1.76 -1.65
CA GLU A 217 11.30 1.69 -2.92
C GLU A 217 10.50 2.31 -4.08
N ASN A 218 9.19 2.06 -4.15
CA ASN A 218 8.32 2.63 -5.18
C ASN A 218 8.24 4.17 -5.12
N GLU A 219 8.16 4.77 -3.93
CA GLU A 219 8.14 6.23 -3.77
C GLU A 219 9.46 6.85 -4.24
N ALA A 220 10.59 6.19 -3.93
CA ALA A 220 11.90 6.66 -4.36
C ALA A 220 12.03 6.64 -5.89
N HIS A 221 11.62 5.55 -6.53
CA HIS A 221 11.62 5.45 -8.01
C HIS A 221 10.65 6.44 -8.66
N LEU A 222 9.48 6.65 -8.06
CA LEU A 222 8.52 7.64 -8.52
C LEU A 222 9.13 9.05 -8.49
N ALA A 223 9.77 9.42 -7.40
CA ALA A 223 10.45 10.72 -7.26
C ALA A 223 11.55 10.91 -8.32
N LEU A 224 12.34 9.87 -8.62
CA LEU A 224 13.32 9.91 -9.70
C LEU A 224 12.69 10.13 -11.09
N ARG A 225 11.54 9.48 -11.33
CA ARG A 225 10.81 9.61 -12.59
C ARG A 225 10.18 10.99 -12.77
N GLU A 226 9.61 11.54 -11.69
CA GLU A 226 8.93 12.84 -11.74
C GLU A 226 9.90 14.02 -11.73
N GLN A 227 11.06 13.89 -11.08
CA GLN A 227 12.08 14.93 -11.00
C GLN A 227 13.46 14.38 -11.43
N PRO A 228 13.66 14.11 -12.74
CA PRO A 228 14.92 13.54 -13.22
C PRO A 228 16.14 14.39 -12.84
N GLY A 229 17.20 13.72 -12.36
CA GLY A 229 18.45 14.35 -12.01
C GLY A 229 18.48 15.12 -10.68
N LYS A 230 17.43 15.06 -9.88
CA LYS A 230 17.35 15.76 -8.57
C LYS A 230 17.77 14.89 -7.39
N PHE A 231 17.63 13.59 -7.49
CA PHE A 231 17.80 12.65 -6.38
C PHE A 231 18.61 11.42 -6.78
N GLU A 232 19.06 10.68 -5.77
CA GLU A 232 19.69 9.37 -5.89
C GLU A 232 19.09 8.41 -4.87
N ILE A 233 18.96 7.13 -5.24
CA ILE A 233 18.53 6.07 -4.32
C ILE A 233 19.76 5.40 -3.74
N ILE A 234 19.82 5.32 -2.42
CA ILE A 234 20.82 4.57 -1.66
C ILE A 234 20.14 3.33 -1.09
N THR A 235 20.64 2.17 -1.48
CA THR A 235 20.16 0.89 -0.96
C THR A 235 20.96 0.52 0.29
N PRO A 236 20.34 0.37 1.46
CA PRO A 236 21.04 0.03 2.69
C PRO A 236 21.55 -1.40 2.68
N SER A 237 22.54 -1.70 3.53
CA SER A 237 23.13 -3.05 3.67
C SER A 237 22.13 -4.12 4.14
N LEU A 238 21.10 -3.72 4.87
CA LEU A 238 19.99 -4.54 5.34
C LEU A 238 18.71 -3.70 5.36
N SER A 239 17.61 -4.28 4.93
CA SER A 239 16.28 -3.66 5.03
C SER A 239 15.23 -4.69 5.41
N ILE A 240 13.95 -4.34 5.32
CA ILE A 240 12.84 -5.19 5.67
C ILE A 240 11.97 -5.49 4.45
N LEU A 241 11.48 -6.72 4.35
CA LEU A 241 10.48 -7.11 3.36
C LEU A 241 9.14 -6.50 3.76
N ALA A 242 8.74 -5.43 3.08
CA ALA A 242 7.43 -4.82 3.27
C ALA A 242 6.39 -5.58 2.46
N GLU A 243 5.36 -6.08 3.13
CA GLU A 243 4.31 -6.91 2.56
C GLU A 243 2.94 -6.23 2.75
N PRO A 244 2.56 -5.29 1.85
CA PRO A 244 1.30 -4.59 1.95
C PRO A 244 0.13 -5.49 1.58
N PRO A 245 -0.83 -5.71 2.51
CA PRO A 245 -1.93 -6.63 2.33
C PRO A 245 -3.15 -5.97 1.72
N VAL A 246 -4.02 -6.82 1.17
CA VAL A 246 -5.32 -6.43 0.64
C VAL A 246 -6.43 -7.32 1.21
N ALA A 247 -7.61 -6.77 1.39
CA ALA A 247 -8.77 -7.54 1.88
C ALA A 247 -10.09 -6.95 1.38
N ILE A 248 -11.10 -7.81 1.24
CA ILE A 248 -12.48 -7.40 1.05
C ILE A 248 -13.06 -7.00 2.41
N VAL A 249 -13.77 -5.88 2.45
CA VAL A 249 -14.61 -5.53 3.61
C VAL A 249 -15.97 -6.20 3.39
N ASP A 250 -16.07 -7.49 3.76
CA ASP A 250 -17.11 -8.40 3.32
C ASP A 250 -18.54 -7.85 3.50
N LYS A 251 -18.86 -7.34 4.69
CA LYS A 251 -20.23 -6.84 4.98
C LYS A 251 -20.59 -5.61 4.15
N ASN A 252 -19.63 -4.71 3.92
CA ASN A 252 -19.86 -3.55 3.06
C ASN A 252 -20.05 -3.97 1.61
N ALA A 253 -19.18 -4.84 1.10
CA ALA A 253 -19.26 -5.35 -0.26
C ALA A 253 -20.57 -6.15 -0.48
N GLU A 254 -20.99 -6.95 0.49
CA GLU A 254 -22.26 -7.69 0.46
C GLU A 254 -23.46 -6.74 0.41
N LYS A 255 -23.52 -5.76 1.31
CA LYS A 255 -24.57 -4.74 1.37
C LYS A 255 -24.75 -3.99 0.05
N LYS A 256 -23.64 -3.70 -0.64
CA LYS A 256 -23.65 -2.99 -1.95
C LYS A 256 -23.83 -3.94 -3.15
N GLY A 257 -23.91 -5.27 -2.92
CA GLY A 257 -23.94 -6.26 -3.99
C GLY A 257 -22.66 -6.32 -4.79
N ASN A 258 -21.52 -5.98 -4.18
CA ASN A 258 -20.21 -5.88 -4.81
C ASN A 258 -19.25 -7.03 -4.46
N LYS A 259 -19.67 -8.03 -3.68
CA LYS A 259 -18.77 -9.09 -3.21
C LYS A 259 -18.06 -9.83 -4.34
N TYR A 260 -18.78 -10.20 -5.39
CA TYR A 260 -18.20 -10.86 -6.56
C TYR A 260 -17.22 -9.94 -7.31
N LEU A 261 -17.59 -8.67 -7.46
CA LEU A 261 -16.75 -7.65 -8.06
C LEU A 261 -15.46 -7.44 -7.24
N ALA A 262 -15.57 -7.33 -5.91
CA ALA A 262 -14.44 -7.17 -5.00
C ALA A 262 -13.47 -8.36 -5.05
N GLN A 263 -14.01 -9.59 -5.10
CA GLN A 263 -13.21 -10.79 -5.28
C GLN A 263 -12.46 -10.78 -6.62
N GLY A 264 -13.17 -10.43 -7.70
CA GLY A 264 -12.55 -10.29 -9.03
C GLY A 264 -11.44 -9.24 -9.07
N TYR A 265 -11.68 -8.10 -8.42
CA TYR A 265 -10.72 -7.01 -8.31
C TYR A 265 -9.43 -7.41 -7.58
N LEU A 266 -9.54 -8.04 -6.42
CA LEU A 266 -8.36 -8.49 -5.68
C LEU A 266 -7.65 -9.65 -6.38
N ASN A 267 -8.38 -10.59 -6.98
CA ASN A 267 -7.79 -11.67 -7.77
C ASN A 267 -7.00 -11.14 -8.99
N PHE A 268 -7.47 -10.04 -9.60
CA PHE A 268 -6.77 -9.41 -10.72
C PHE A 268 -5.35 -8.96 -10.35
N LEU A 269 -5.10 -8.57 -9.11
CA LEU A 269 -3.75 -8.18 -8.64
C LEU A 269 -2.74 -9.33 -8.75
N TYR A 270 -3.20 -10.58 -8.67
CA TYR A 270 -2.36 -11.79 -8.81
C TYR A 270 -2.27 -12.30 -10.24
N SER A 271 -3.06 -11.75 -11.16
CA SER A 271 -3.00 -12.09 -12.58
C SER A 271 -1.67 -11.66 -13.21
N PRO A 272 -1.26 -12.22 -14.37
CA PRO A 272 -0.07 -11.75 -15.08
C PRO A 272 -0.09 -10.24 -15.32
N ARG A 273 -1.25 -9.66 -15.69
CA ARG A 273 -1.36 -8.22 -15.91
C ARG A 273 -1.28 -7.44 -14.60
N GLY A 274 -1.93 -7.88 -13.54
CA GLY A 274 -1.82 -7.25 -12.21
C GLY A 274 -0.39 -7.23 -11.69
N GLN A 275 0.35 -8.32 -11.86
CA GLN A 275 1.76 -8.43 -11.49
C GLN A 275 2.66 -7.52 -12.33
N GLN A 276 2.36 -7.38 -13.62
CA GLN A 276 3.06 -6.43 -14.48
C GLN A 276 2.79 -4.99 -14.06
N LEU A 277 1.54 -4.64 -13.76
CA LEU A 277 1.18 -3.30 -13.25
C LEU A 277 1.88 -2.97 -11.93
N ALA A 278 2.00 -3.95 -11.03
CA ALA A 278 2.80 -3.78 -9.81
C ALA A 278 4.24 -3.38 -10.13
N ALA A 279 4.91 -4.11 -11.03
CA ALA A 279 6.29 -3.83 -11.44
C ALA A 279 6.44 -2.49 -12.16
N GLU A 280 5.49 -2.13 -13.06
CA GLU A 280 5.45 -0.83 -13.76
C GLU A 280 5.33 0.35 -12.78
N ASN A 281 4.71 0.12 -11.61
CA ASN A 281 4.57 1.07 -10.53
C ASN A 281 5.61 0.88 -9.40
N PHE A 282 6.71 0.21 -9.70
CA PHE A 282 7.86 0.01 -8.81
C PHE A 282 7.58 -0.81 -7.54
N TYR A 283 6.54 -1.63 -7.54
CA TYR A 283 6.34 -2.67 -6.54
C TYR A 283 6.93 -3.98 -7.03
N ARG A 284 7.59 -4.73 -6.14
CA ARG A 284 8.16 -6.04 -6.45
C ARG A 284 7.04 -7.06 -6.63
N PRO A 285 6.83 -7.61 -7.85
CA PRO A 285 5.79 -8.60 -8.07
C PRO A 285 6.14 -9.92 -7.40
N ARG A 286 5.12 -10.69 -7.02
CA ARG A 286 5.28 -12.06 -6.53
C ARG A 286 5.66 -13.04 -7.65
N ASN A 287 5.28 -12.74 -8.87
CA ASN A 287 5.61 -13.54 -10.03
C ASN A 287 7.10 -13.43 -10.36
N ALA A 288 7.85 -14.55 -10.24
CA ALA A 288 9.29 -14.55 -10.43
C ALA A 288 9.73 -14.19 -11.87
N LYS A 289 8.94 -14.59 -12.89
CA LYS A 289 9.22 -14.24 -14.29
C LYS A 289 9.08 -12.72 -14.50
N THR A 290 8.03 -12.13 -13.99
CA THR A 290 7.82 -10.67 -14.05
C THR A 290 8.92 -9.94 -13.28
N LEU A 291 9.26 -10.39 -12.07
CA LEU A 291 10.34 -9.79 -11.28
C LEU A 291 11.68 -9.80 -12.03
N ALA A 292 12.02 -10.90 -12.69
CA ALA A 292 13.26 -11.02 -13.47
C ALA A 292 13.34 -10.02 -14.63
N GLN A 293 12.21 -9.68 -15.26
CA GLN A 293 12.14 -8.68 -16.33
C GLN A 293 12.48 -7.26 -15.84
N TYR A 294 12.32 -7.01 -14.55
CA TYR A 294 12.58 -5.71 -13.90
C TYR A 294 13.86 -5.70 -13.04
N SER A 295 14.81 -6.61 -13.31
CA SER A 295 16.07 -6.73 -12.54
C SER A 295 16.93 -5.45 -12.54
N LYS A 296 16.78 -4.60 -13.54
CA LYS A 296 17.44 -3.28 -13.58
C LYS A 296 16.86 -2.30 -12.56
N VAL A 297 15.59 -2.45 -12.22
CA VAL A 297 14.88 -1.61 -11.23
C VAL A 297 15.06 -2.19 -9.84
N PHE A 298 14.73 -3.46 -9.66
CA PHE A 298 14.75 -4.13 -8.36
C PHE A 298 16.10 -4.77 -8.08
N LYS A 299 16.96 -4.04 -7.40
CA LYS A 299 18.29 -4.54 -7.01
C LYS A 299 18.15 -5.61 -5.92
N PRO A 300 18.97 -6.67 -5.94
CA PRO A 300 19.08 -7.59 -4.82
C PRO A 300 19.53 -6.85 -3.57
N LEU A 301 18.90 -7.16 -2.43
CA LEU A 301 19.29 -6.66 -1.12
C LEU A 301 18.96 -7.66 -0.02
N LYS A 302 19.66 -7.54 1.10
CA LYS A 302 19.42 -8.38 2.27
C LYS A 302 18.17 -7.87 3.00
N LEU A 303 17.17 -8.73 3.14
CA LEU A 303 15.89 -8.42 3.77
C LEU A 303 15.65 -9.33 4.98
N VAL A 304 15.10 -8.75 6.04
CA VAL A 304 14.48 -9.49 7.13
C VAL A 304 12.96 -9.49 6.94
N SER A 305 12.28 -10.52 7.42
CA SER A 305 10.82 -10.55 7.44
C SER A 305 10.27 -10.18 8.81
N ILE A 306 9.05 -9.65 8.84
CA ILE A 306 8.37 -9.28 10.10
C ILE A 306 8.19 -10.49 11.03
N ASP A 307 7.89 -11.66 10.46
CA ASP A 307 7.63 -12.86 11.26
C ASP A 307 8.91 -13.42 11.87
N GLN A 308 9.97 -13.54 11.08
CA GLN A 308 11.24 -14.11 11.54
C GLN A 308 11.99 -13.18 12.49
N GLU A 309 12.01 -11.87 12.21
CA GLU A 309 12.79 -10.92 13.01
C GLU A 309 12.05 -10.47 14.27
N PHE A 310 10.72 -10.29 14.18
CA PHE A 310 9.93 -9.65 15.22
C PHE A 310 8.81 -10.52 15.78
N GLY A 311 8.55 -11.70 15.23
CA GLY A 311 7.46 -12.58 15.66
C GLY A 311 6.07 -12.11 15.21
N GLY A 312 5.99 -11.32 14.15
CA GLY A 312 4.75 -10.90 13.49
C GLY A 312 4.19 -9.56 13.94
N TRP A 313 3.24 -9.05 13.15
CA TRP A 313 2.66 -7.72 13.35
C TRP A 313 1.90 -7.55 14.66
N SER A 314 1.18 -8.55 15.12
CA SER A 314 0.42 -8.47 16.39
C SER A 314 1.35 -8.14 17.56
N LYS A 315 2.49 -8.85 17.65
CA LYS A 315 3.50 -8.61 18.69
C LYS A 315 4.15 -7.23 18.57
N VAL A 316 4.53 -6.86 17.34
CA VAL A 316 5.18 -5.58 17.06
C VAL A 316 4.25 -4.41 17.35
N GLN A 317 3.02 -4.49 16.90
CA GLN A 317 2.02 -3.43 17.11
C GLN A 317 1.85 -3.13 18.59
N LYS A 318 1.68 -4.18 19.40
CA LYS A 318 1.53 -4.08 20.86
C LYS A 318 2.76 -3.49 21.53
N ALA A 319 3.96 -3.99 21.19
CA ALA A 319 5.19 -3.59 21.85
C ALA A 319 5.65 -2.18 21.45
N HIS A 320 5.52 -1.82 20.19
CA HIS A 320 6.18 -0.63 19.64
C HIS A 320 5.22 0.53 19.38
N PHE A 321 3.99 0.28 18.90
CA PHE A 321 3.15 1.32 18.30
C PHE A 321 1.84 1.61 19.01
N GLU A 322 1.38 0.77 19.93
CA GLU A 322 0.27 1.12 20.81
C GLU A 322 0.63 2.28 21.74
N ASN A 323 -0.39 2.87 22.36
CA ASN A 323 -0.19 3.96 23.28
C ASN A 323 0.69 3.53 24.47
N GLY A 324 1.74 4.29 24.72
CA GLY A 324 2.77 3.97 25.73
C GLY A 324 3.81 2.97 25.27
N GLY A 325 3.74 2.49 24.02
CA GLY A 325 4.73 1.58 23.44
C GLY A 325 6.10 2.24 23.23
N VAL A 326 7.05 1.47 22.70
CA VAL A 326 8.46 1.91 22.58
C VAL A 326 8.59 3.19 21.75
N PHE A 327 7.78 3.37 20.69
CA PHE A 327 7.82 4.60 19.91
C PHE A 327 7.46 5.83 20.75
N ASP A 328 6.43 5.76 21.57
CA ASP A 328 6.05 6.88 22.46
C ASP A 328 7.14 7.20 23.50
N GLN A 329 7.83 6.16 24.01
CA GLN A 329 8.98 6.34 24.91
C GLN A 329 10.15 7.05 24.20
N ILE A 330 10.43 6.68 22.95
CA ILE A 330 11.45 7.33 22.12
C ILE A 330 11.13 8.83 21.92
N VAL A 331 9.89 9.14 21.55
CA VAL A 331 9.45 10.53 21.32
C VAL A 331 9.58 11.33 22.62
N LYS A 332 9.10 10.77 23.74
CA LYS A 332 9.21 11.40 25.07
C LYS A 332 10.67 11.67 25.46
N ALA A 333 11.56 10.68 25.26
CA ALA A 333 12.98 10.83 25.56
C ALA A 333 13.68 11.90 24.72
N ASN A 334 13.26 12.10 23.47
CA ASN A 334 13.78 13.16 22.61
C ASN A 334 13.23 14.55 22.93
N SER A 335 12.07 14.64 23.58
CA SER A 335 11.44 15.90 24.01
C SER A 335 11.92 16.38 25.38
N ALA A 336 12.43 15.48 26.21
CA ALA A 336 13.05 15.81 27.49
C ALA A 336 14.45 16.37 27.24
N LYS A 337 14.60 17.69 27.31
CA LYS A 337 15.88 18.41 27.30
C LYS A 337 16.21 18.92 28.69
#